data_7e459c17a746df0e7a1d25808792bc80
#
_entry.id   7e459c17a746df0e7a1d25808792bc80
#
_cell.length_a   1.000
_cell.length_b   1.000
_cell.length_c   1.000
_cell.angle_alpha   90.00
_cell.angle_beta   90.00
_cell.angle_gamma   90.00
#
_symmetry.space_group_name_H-M   'P 1'
#
loop_
_entity.id
_entity.type
_entity.pdbx_description
1 polymer ?
#
loop_
_entity_poly.entity_id
_entity_poly.type
_entity_poly.pdbx_seq_one_letter_code
_entity_poly.pdbx_strand_id
1 'polypeptide(L)'
;ITCAIEIAKQAVKESKEEVFIGASIGPIRLENDMSQADVLKEYQFICDTFLSLGVDIFVFETFAELDIIRKITAYVKEKNNAAFILTQFTVNKTGYTPKGISVARLVRECSSDEHIDAYGLNCGIGAAHLYQLLKKIEFPNDKFVSALPNASYPTLGRGEFIYSDNTEYY
;
A
#
# COMPACT_ATOMS: atom_id res chain seq x y z
N ILE A 1 2.47 -17.27 -4.56
CA ILE A 1 1.96 -16.85 -3.25
C ILE A 1 2.21 -17.96 -2.22
N THR A 2 1.70 -19.18 -2.42
CA THR A 2 1.74 -20.28 -1.42
C THR A 2 3.13 -20.51 -0.86
N CYS A 3 4.15 -20.77 -1.69
CA CYS A 3 5.52 -20.98 -1.21
C CYS A 3 6.08 -19.79 -0.42
N ALA A 4 5.76 -18.55 -0.83
CA ALA A 4 6.22 -17.35 -0.12
C ALA A 4 5.61 -17.28 1.30
N ILE A 5 4.33 -17.61 1.45
CA ILE A 5 3.67 -17.65 2.75
C ILE A 5 4.18 -18.78 3.62
N GLU A 6 4.49 -19.95 3.06
CA GLU A 6 5.11 -21.05 3.80
C GLU A 6 6.49 -20.66 4.36
N ILE A 7 7.32 -20.00 3.54
CA ILE A 7 8.62 -19.46 3.98
C ILE A 7 8.44 -18.42 5.08
N ALA A 8 7.49 -17.47 4.91
CA ALA A 8 7.20 -16.47 5.91
C ALA A 8 6.74 -17.10 7.25
N LYS A 9 5.84 -18.09 7.20
CA LYS A 9 5.39 -18.82 8.39
C LYS A 9 6.52 -19.55 9.09
N GLN A 10 7.44 -20.14 8.33
CA GLN A 10 8.61 -20.77 8.90
C GLN A 10 9.51 -19.76 9.59
N ALA A 11 9.76 -18.60 8.98
CA ALA A 11 10.55 -17.53 9.58
C ALA A 11 9.91 -16.98 10.87
N VAL A 12 8.59 -16.80 10.88
CA VAL A 12 7.84 -16.40 12.09
C VAL A 12 7.99 -17.44 13.20
N LYS A 13 7.86 -18.73 12.85
CA LYS A 13 8.02 -19.84 13.83
C LYS A 13 9.42 -19.89 14.44
N GLU A 14 10.44 -19.53 13.67
CA GLU A 14 11.84 -19.50 14.11
C GLU A 14 12.19 -18.19 14.86
N SER A 15 11.40 -17.14 14.67
CA SER A 15 11.53 -15.87 15.39
C SER A 15 11.25 -16.06 16.89
N LYS A 16 11.94 -15.30 17.73
CA LYS A 16 11.66 -15.20 19.16
C LYS A 16 10.75 -14.03 19.50
N GLU A 17 10.41 -13.24 18.49
CA GLU A 17 9.59 -12.03 18.61
C GLU A 17 8.17 -12.29 18.08
N GLU A 18 7.21 -11.49 18.53
CA GLU A 18 5.88 -11.47 17.94
C GLU A 18 5.94 -10.81 16.55
N VAL A 19 5.68 -11.59 15.50
CA VAL A 19 5.79 -11.14 14.10
C VAL A 19 4.52 -11.46 13.35
N PHE A 20 4.03 -10.49 12.60
CA PHE A 20 2.86 -10.62 11.75
C PHE A 20 3.25 -10.84 10.28
N ILE A 21 2.41 -11.58 9.55
CA ILE A 21 2.56 -11.77 8.11
C ILE A 21 1.52 -10.91 7.40
N GLY A 22 1.99 -9.96 6.58
CA GLY A 22 1.13 -9.11 5.76
C GLY A 22 1.23 -9.46 4.27
N ALA A 23 0.09 -9.51 3.60
CA ALA A 23 -0.01 -9.64 2.14
C ALA A 23 0.24 -8.28 1.49
N SER A 24 1.42 -8.05 0.93
CA SER A 24 1.73 -6.86 0.13
C SER A 24 1.21 -7.04 -1.30
N ILE A 25 0.33 -6.14 -1.73
CA ILE A 25 -0.36 -6.20 -3.04
C ILE A 25 -0.25 -4.83 -3.70
N GLY A 26 0.42 -4.78 -4.85
CA GLY A 26 0.56 -3.57 -5.66
C GLY A 26 -0.46 -3.46 -6.79
N PRO A 27 -0.42 -2.37 -7.57
CA PRO A 27 -1.29 -2.18 -8.72
C PRO A 27 -1.02 -3.20 -9.82
N ILE A 28 -2.07 -3.89 -10.26
CA ILE A 28 -2.03 -4.73 -11.46
C ILE A 28 -2.02 -3.83 -12.68
N ARG A 29 -1.06 -4.04 -13.58
CA ARG A 29 -1.02 -3.31 -14.84
C ARG A 29 -2.06 -3.86 -15.79
N LEU A 30 -2.86 -2.95 -16.38
CA LEU A 30 -3.74 -3.29 -17.47
C LEU A 30 -2.90 -3.68 -18.69
N GLU A 31 -2.97 -4.94 -19.10
CA GLU A 31 -2.52 -5.36 -20.41
C GLU A 31 -3.61 -5.02 -21.45
N ASN A 32 -3.24 -4.92 -22.73
CA ASN A 32 -4.06 -4.30 -23.79
C ASN A 32 -5.49 -4.86 -23.94
N ASP A 33 -5.78 -6.04 -23.42
CA ASP A 33 -7.07 -6.72 -23.55
C ASP A 33 -7.81 -6.92 -22.20
N MET A 34 -7.28 -6.43 -21.08
CA MET A 34 -7.91 -6.59 -19.77
C MET A 34 -8.94 -5.49 -19.49
N SER A 35 -10.16 -5.90 -19.15
CA SER A 35 -11.17 -4.98 -18.62
C SER A 35 -10.94 -4.69 -17.12
N GLN A 36 -11.55 -3.62 -16.62
CA GLN A 36 -11.55 -3.34 -15.16
C GLN A 36 -12.18 -4.48 -14.35
N ALA A 37 -13.14 -5.19 -14.93
CA ALA A 37 -13.75 -6.35 -14.28
C ALA A 37 -12.78 -7.53 -14.16
N ASP A 38 -11.91 -7.73 -15.14
CA ASP A 38 -10.90 -8.79 -15.09
C ASP A 38 -9.80 -8.46 -14.07
N VAL A 39 -9.38 -7.20 -14.00
CA VAL A 39 -8.46 -6.74 -12.94
C VAL A 39 -9.06 -6.98 -11.54
N LEU A 40 -10.34 -6.69 -11.35
CA LEU A 40 -10.99 -6.94 -10.06
C LEU A 40 -11.03 -8.43 -9.72
N LYS A 41 -11.32 -9.32 -10.68
CA LYS A 41 -11.27 -10.77 -10.48
C LYS A 41 -9.88 -11.25 -10.10
N GLU A 42 -8.84 -10.70 -10.72
CA GLU A 42 -7.46 -11.04 -10.39
C GLU A 42 -7.13 -10.66 -8.94
N TYR A 43 -7.52 -9.45 -8.49
CA TYR A 43 -7.38 -9.07 -7.09
C TYR A 43 -8.17 -9.99 -6.15
N GLN A 44 -9.40 -10.34 -6.49
CA GLN A 44 -10.21 -11.28 -5.71
C GLN A 44 -9.51 -12.63 -5.57
N PHE A 45 -8.98 -13.18 -6.67
CA PHE A 45 -8.22 -14.42 -6.65
C PHE A 45 -6.97 -14.34 -5.76
N ILE A 46 -6.21 -13.23 -5.85
CA ILE A 46 -5.04 -12.97 -4.99
C ILE A 46 -5.46 -12.92 -3.53
N CYS A 47 -6.50 -12.16 -3.19
CA CYS A 47 -6.98 -12.03 -1.81
C CYS A 47 -7.51 -13.36 -1.26
N ASP A 48 -8.30 -14.11 -2.03
CA ASP A 48 -8.79 -15.44 -1.65
C ASP A 48 -7.64 -16.40 -1.38
N THR A 49 -6.57 -16.34 -2.18
CA THR A 49 -5.37 -17.16 -1.97
C THR A 49 -4.72 -16.83 -0.63
N PHE A 50 -4.53 -15.55 -0.31
CA PHE A 50 -3.95 -15.15 0.99
C PHE A 50 -4.86 -15.54 2.16
N LEU A 51 -6.16 -15.29 2.07
CA LEU A 51 -7.13 -15.68 3.09
C LEU A 51 -7.14 -17.19 3.34
N SER A 52 -7.10 -18.00 2.28
CA SER A 52 -7.06 -19.46 2.39
C SER A 52 -5.79 -19.98 3.08
N LEU A 53 -4.71 -19.20 3.03
CA LEU A 53 -3.45 -19.48 3.71
C LEU A 53 -3.39 -18.90 5.14
N GLY A 54 -4.48 -18.30 5.63
CA GLY A 54 -4.58 -17.74 6.98
C GLY A 54 -3.83 -16.42 7.15
N VAL A 55 -3.67 -15.64 6.08
CA VAL A 55 -3.17 -14.27 6.14
C VAL A 55 -4.36 -13.33 6.26
N ASP A 56 -4.36 -12.50 7.29
CA ASP A 56 -5.43 -11.58 7.65
C ASP A 56 -5.00 -10.11 7.71
N ILE A 57 -3.75 -9.83 7.35
CA ILE A 57 -3.23 -8.47 7.18
C ILE A 57 -2.97 -8.21 5.71
N PHE A 58 -3.63 -7.18 5.15
CA PHE A 58 -3.49 -6.78 3.76
C PHE A 58 -2.88 -5.40 3.66
N VAL A 59 -1.82 -5.27 2.87
CA VAL A 59 -1.13 -4.01 2.58
C VAL A 59 -1.28 -3.72 1.09
N PHE A 60 -2.26 -2.90 0.74
CA PHE A 60 -2.42 -2.42 -0.63
C PHE A 60 -1.54 -1.20 -0.84
N GLU A 61 -0.42 -1.35 -1.53
CA GLU A 61 0.61 -0.32 -1.61
C GLU A 61 0.83 0.23 -3.02
N THR A 62 1.27 1.50 -3.08
CA THR A 62 1.67 2.20 -4.31
C THR A 62 0.51 2.44 -5.29
N PHE A 63 -0.71 2.50 -4.79
CA PHE A 63 -1.88 2.79 -5.61
C PHE A 63 -1.95 4.28 -6.01
N ALA A 64 -2.63 4.54 -7.12
CA ALA A 64 -2.81 5.89 -7.66
C ALA A 64 -4.27 6.36 -7.64
N GLU A 65 -5.21 5.48 -7.36
CA GLU A 65 -6.65 5.72 -7.40
C GLU A 65 -7.39 4.93 -6.32
N LEU A 66 -8.57 5.44 -5.94
CA LEU A 66 -9.38 4.91 -4.84
C LEU A 66 -10.42 3.87 -5.28
N ASP A 67 -10.91 3.97 -6.52
CA ASP A 67 -12.08 3.19 -6.94
C ASP A 67 -11.84 1.68 -6.88
N ILE A 68 -10.68 1.22 -7.33
CA ILE A 68 -10.33 -0.19 -7.26
C ILE A 68 -10.06 -0.63 -5.80
N ILE A 69 -9.43 0.22 -5.01
CA ILE A 69 -9.14 -0.03 -3.60
C ILE A 69 -10.44 -0.28 -2.84
N ARG A 70 -11.44 0.57 -2.97
CA ARG A 70 -12.74 0.41 -2.31
C ARG A 70 -13.40 -0.94 -2.61
N LYS A 71 -13.34 -1.36 -3.88
CA LYS A 71 -13.92 -2.66 -4.29
C LYS A 71 -13.18 -3.83 -3.67
N ILE A 72 -11.84 -3.75 -3.62
CA ILE A 72 -11.02 -4.84 -3.09
C ILE A 72 -11.14 -4.91 -1.56
N THR A 73 -11.07 -3.76 -0.87
CA THR A 73 -11.16 -3.71 0.60
C THR A 73 -12.51 -4.17 1.10
N ALA A 74 -13.61 -3.74 0.45
CA ALA A 74 -14.96 -4.25 0.72
C ALA A 74 -15.05 -5.76 0.51
N TYR A 75 -14.47 -6.29 -0.57
CA TYR A 75 -14.43 -7.72 -0.83
C TYR A 75 -13.69 -8.49 0.25
N VAL A 76 -12.52 -8.01 0.68
CA VAL A 76 -11.75 -8.66 1.76
C VAL A 76 -12.54 -8.66 3.07
N LYS A 77 -13.16 -7.52 3.44
CA LYS A 77 -13.98 -7.42 4.67
C LYS A 77 -15.25 -8.28 4.60
N GLU A 78 -15.84 -8.47 3.45
CA GLU A 78 -16.96 -9.42 3.25
C GLU A 78 -16.52 -10.86 3.55
N LYS A 79 -15.33 -11.26 3.13
CA LYS A 79 -14.78 -12.60 3.36
C LYS A 79 -14.25 -12.80 4.79
N ASN A 80 -13.61 -11.80 5.33
CA ASN A 80 -13.06 -11.80 6.69
C ASN A 80 -13.16 -10.39 7.29
N ASN A 81 -14.21 -10.12 8.04
CA ASN A 81 -14.43 -8.81 8.66
C ASN A 81 -13.33 -8.43 9.68
N ALA A 82 -12.61 -9.41 10.22
CA ALA A 82 -11.51 -9.19 11.17
C ALA A 82 -10.16 -8.89 10.46
N ALA A 83 -10.07 -9.02 9.15
CA ALA A 83 -8.86 -8.70 8.42
C ALA A 83 -8.45 -7.24 8.62
N PHE A 84 -7.17 -6.98 8.89
CA PHE A 84 -6.62 -5.63 8.99
C PHE A 84 -6.17 -5.14 7.60
N ILE A 85 -6.64 -3.97 7.20
CA ILE A 85 -6.38 -3.42 5.87
C ILE A 85 -5.67 -2.07 5.97
N LEU A 86 -4.44 -2.04 5.45
CA LEU A 86 -3.65 -0.83 5.21
C LEU A 86 -3.65 -0.50 3.72
N THR A 87 -4.05 0.72 3.37
CA THR A 87 -3.96 1.23 1.99
C THR A 87 -2.94 2.35 1.87
N GLN A 88 -2.05 2.25 0.89
CA GLN A 88 -0.99 3.22 0.67
C GLN A 88 -0.98 3.71 -0.77
N PHE A 89 -0.79 5.01 -0.92
CA PHE A 89 -0.82 5.70 -2.21
C PHE A 89 0.52 6.33 -2.52
N THR A 90 0.89 6.30 -3.80
CA THR A 90 2.05 7.03 -4.28
C THR A 90 1.66 8.42 -4.75
N VAL A 91 2.48 9.41 -4.38
CA VAL A 91 2.25 10.81 -4.77
C VAL A 91 3.55 11.48 -5.24
N ASN A 92 3.41 12.53 -6.00
CA ASN A 92 4.51 13.39 -6.40
C ASN A 92 4.83 14.45 -5.32
N LYS A 93 5.86 15.27 -5.55
CA LYS A 93 6.30 16.35 -4.63
C LYS A 93 5.23 17.41 -4.37
N THR A 94 4.24 17.55 -5.23
CA THR A 94 3.14 18.49 -5.08
C THR A 94 1.92 17.89 -4.36
N GLY A 95 1.99 16.62 -3.96
CA GLY A 95 0.95 15.94 -3.20
C GLY A 95 -0.20 15.40 -4.04
N TYR A 96 0.06 15.04 -5.30
CA TYR A 96 -0.92 14.42 -6.18
C TYR A 96 -0.46 13.04 -6.65
N THR A 97 -1.40 12.10 -6.72
CA THR A 97 -1.16 10.80 -7.35
C THR A 97 -0.96 10.95 -8.86
N PRO A 98 -0.42 9.93 -9.56
CA PRO A 98 -0.37 9.89 -11.03
C PRO A 98 -1.74 10.09 -11.72
N LYS A 99 -2.83 9.82 -11.01
CA LYS A 99 -4.22 10.05 -11.47
C LYS A 99 -4.80 11.42 -11.06
N GLY A 100 -3.98 12.32 -10.49
CA GLY A 100 -4.36 13.67 -10.12
C GLY A 100 -5.20 13.78 -8.83
N ILE A 101 -5.22 12.76 -7.99
CA ILE A 101 -5.92 12.80 -6.70
C ILE A 101 -4.99 13.43 -5.66
N SER A 102 -5.47 14.46 -4.96
CA SER A 102 -4.69 15.12 -3.90
C SER A 102 -4.63 14.28 -2.62
N VAL A 103 -3.55 14.42 -1.85
CA VAL A 103 -3.40 13.75 -0.53
C VAL A 103 -4.57 14.11 0.40
N ALA A 104 -5.02 15.36 0.43
CA ALA A 104 -6.15 15.77 1.26
C ALA A 104 -7.46 15.02 0.88
N ARG A 105 -7.67 14.75 -0.40
CA ARG A 105 -8.79 13.92 -0.85
C ARG A 105 -8.60 12.46 -0.45
N LEU A 106 -7.40 11.89 -0.60
CA LEU A 106 -7.10 10.52 -0.16
C LEU A 106 -7.39 10.35 1.33
N VAL A 107 -6.87 11.25 2.16
CA VAL A 107 -7.07 11.22 3.61
C VAL A 107 -8.56 11.26 3.96
N ARG A 108 -9.31 12.21 3.41
CA ARG A 108 -10.75 12.34 3.66
C ARG A 108 -11.53 11.08 3.26
N GLU A 109 -11.22 10.51 2.10
CA GLU A 109 -11.96 9.36 1.57
C GLU A 109 -11.56 8.05 2.27
N CYS A 110 -10.29 7.87 2.65
CA CYS A 110 -9.85 6.69 3.39
C CYS A 110 -10.28 6.74 4.86
N SER A 111 -10.27 7.91 5.48
CA SER A 111 -10.71 8.03 6.87
C SER A 111 -12.21 7.71 7.06
N SER A 112 -13.03 8.00 6.06
CA SER A 112 -14.46 7.72 6.08
C SER A 112 -14.85 6.33 5.59
N ASP A 113 -13.93 5.54 5.04
CA ASP A 113 -14.23 4.21 4.49
C ASP A 113 -14.12 3.13 5.58
N GLU A 114 -15.23 2.50 5.93
CA GLU A 114 -15.31 1.49 6.99
C GLU A 114 -14.49 0.21 6.72
N HIS A 115 -14.12 -0.03 5.46
CA HIS A 115 -13.34 -1.21 5.07
C HIS A 115 -11.81 -0.99 5.15
N ILE A 116 -11.38 0.21 5.55
CA ILE A 116 -9.96 0.57 5.67
C ILE A 116 -9.62 0.83 7.13
N ASP A 117 -8.67 0.10 7.69
CA ASP A 117 -8.24 0.24 9.09
C ASP A 117 -7.07 1.24 9.23
N ALA A 118 -6.21 1.28 8.22
CA ALA A 118 -5.08 2.19 8.15
C ALA A 118 -4.87 2.70 6.73
N TYR A 119 -4.36 3.91 6.59
CA TYR A 119 -4.05 4.48 5.28
C TYR A 119 -2.78 5.31 5.32
N GLY A 120 -2.20 5.61 4.16
CA GLY A 120 -0.99 6.40 4.12
C GLY A 120 -0.40 6.59 2.75
N LEU A 121 0.87 6.98 2.75
CA LEU A 121 1.65 7.25 1.55
C LEU A 121 2.91 6.41 1.54
N ASN A 122 3.23 5.85 0.38
CA ASN A 122 4.48 5.14 0.17
C ASN A 122 5.10 5.45 -1.19
N CYS A 123 6.40 5.26 -1.30
CA CYS A 123 7.13 5.50 -2.53
C CYS A 123 6.96 6.94 -3.09
N GLY A 124 7.27 7.16 -4.37
CA GLY A 124 7.07 8.42 -5.10
C GLY A 124 7.97 9.57 -4.67
N ILE A 125 8.12 9.80 -3.38
CA ILE A 125 8.91 10.90 -2.82
C ILE A 125 9.75 10.46 -1.61
N GLY A 126 10.84 11.19 -1.36
CA GLY A 126 11.72 10.96 -0.22
C GLY A 126 11.20 11.58 1.08
N ALA A 127 11.82 11.22 2.21
CA ALA A 127 11.36 11.54 3.56
C ALA A 127 11.10 13.04 3.80
N ALA A 128 12.01 13.91 3.42
CA ALA A 128 11.84 15.37 3.63
C ALA A 128 10.62 15.94 2.92
N HIS A 129 10.35 15.52 1.66
CA HIS A 129 9.17 15.96 0.93
C HIS A 129 7.88 15.36 1.50
N LEU A 130 7.90 14.09 1.88
CA LEU A 130 6.76 13.44 2.52
C LEU A 130 6.39 14.16 3.81
N TYR A 131 7.39 14.44 4.68
CA TYR A 131 7.17 15.22 5.90
C TYR A 131 6.52 16.58 5.65
N GLN A 132 7.01 17.33 4.63
CA GLN A 132 6.46 18.64 4.29
C GLN A 132 5.03 18.57 3.74
N LEU A 133 4.64 17.47 3.10
CA LEU A 133 3.26 17.23 2.69
C LEU A 133 2.37 16.89 3.88
N LEU A 134 2.77 15.92 4.70
CA LEU A 134 1.99 15.43 5.83
C LEU A 134 1.75 16.52 6.89
N LYS A 135 2.74 17.39 7.12
CA LYS A 135 2.63 18.52 8.05
C LYS A 135 1.49 19.50 7.72
N LYS A 136 1.04 19.54 6.46
CA LYS A 136 -0.02 20.47 5.99
C LYS A 136 -1.41 19.84 5.99
N ILE A 137 -1.52 18.58 6.41
CA ILE A 137 -2.75 17.80 6.33
C ILE A 137 -3.25 17.52 7.74
N GLU A 138 -4.52 17.76 7.95
CA GLU A 138 -5.21 17.31 9.16
C GLU A 138 -5.63 15.85 8.97
N PHE A 139 -5.22 15.01 9.90
CA PHE A 139 -5.60 13.61 9.94
C PHE A 139 -6.69 13.42 11.00
N PRO A 140 -7.84 12.84 10.63
CA PRO A 140 -8.81 12.40 11.63
C PRO A 140 -8.15 11.36 12.58
N ASN A 141 -8.46 11.46 13.87
CA ASN A 141 -7.84 10.63 14.93
C ASN A 141 -8.49 9.24 15.07
N ASP A 142 -9.15 8.75 14.04
CA ASP A 142 -9.94 7.52 14.08
C ASP A 142 -9.24 6.31 13.45
N LYS A 143 -8.16 6.51 12.71
CA LYS A 143 -7.43 5.44 12.02
C LYS A 143 -5.91 5.63 12.08
N PHE A 144 -5.18 4.53 11.90
CA PHE A 144 -3.72 4.58 11.81
C PHE A 144 -3.27 5.23 10.50
N VAL A 145 -2.19 6.00 10.59
CA VAL A 145 -1.58 6.67 9.43
C VAL A 145 -0.18 6.12 9.20
N SER A 146 0.11 5.74 7.97
CA SER A 146 1.39 5.20 7.54
C SER A 146 2.15 6.17 6.62
N ALA A 147 3.46 6.26 6.81
CA ALA A 147 4.36 7.08 5.99
C ALA A 147 5.63 6.30 5.67
N LEU A 148 5.74 5.80 4.45
CA LEU A 148 6.85 4.98 3.97
C LEU A 148 7.53 5.65 2.74
N PRO A 149 8.38 6.66 2.97
CA PRO A 149 9.06 7.38 1.89
C PRO A 149 10.11 6.50 1.20
N ASN A 150 10.52 6.90 0.00
CA ASN A 150 11.71 6.34 -0.63
C ASN A 150 12.97 6.70 0.17
N ALA A 151 13.95 5.80 0.14
CA ALA A 151 15.29 5.99 0.72
C ALA A 151 15.99 7.24 0.16
N SER A 152 15.85 7.49 -1.13
CA SER A 152 16.32 8.70 -1.81
C SER A 152 15.64 8.84 -3.17
N TYR A 153 15.94 9.93 -3.89
CA TYR A 153 15.56 10.05 -5.30
C TYR A 153 16.63 9.37 -6.17
N PRO A 154 16.22 8.43 -7.04
CA PRO A 154 17.15 7.87 -8.00
C PRO A 154 17.62 8.96 -8.97
N THR A 155 18.93 9.02 -9.20
CA THR A 155 19.53 9.80 -10.27
C THR A 155 19.97 8.88 -11.39
N LEU A 156 19.70 9.27 -12.65
CA LEU A 156 20.16 8.51 -13.80
C LEU A 156 21.63 8.88 -14.05
N GLY A 157 22.53 7.94 -13.76
CA GLY A 157 23.97 8.08 -14.05
C GLY A 157 24.44 6.94 -14.94
N ARG A 158 25.07 7.26 -16.08
CA ARG A 158 25.64 6.28 -17.03
C ARG A 158 24.67 5.18 -17.49
N GLY A 159 23.35 5.50 -17.57
CA GLY A 159 22.32 4.54 -17.99
C GLY A 159 21.75 3.66 -16.87
N GLU A 160 22.19 3.84 -15.63
CA GLU A 160 21.71 3.13 -14.46
C GLU A 160 21.09 4.10 -13.43
N PHE A 161 20.10 3.61 -12.67
CA PHE A 161 19.56 4.36 -11.53
C PHE A 161 20.50 4.21 -10.33
N ILE A 162 21.03 5.35 -9.86
CA ILE A 162 21.90 5.43 -8.69
C ILE A 162 21.07 6.05 -7.56
N TYR A 163 20.99 5.37 -6.42
CA TYR A 163 20.41 5.89 -5.19
C TYR A 163 21.55 6.44 -4.32
N SER A 164 21.37 7.64 -3.77
CA SER A 164 22.33 8.19 -2.83
C SER A 164 22.21 7.46 -1.50
N ASP A 165 23.34 6.94 -1.04
CA ASP A 165 23.46 6.25 0.25
C ASP A 165 23.65 7.29 1.34
N ASN A 166 22.57 7.84 1.89
CA ASN A 166 22.61 8.82 2.95
C ASN A 166 21.69 8.40 4.10
N THR A 167 22.25 7.71 5.07
CA THR A 167 21.55 7.24 6.27
C THR A 167 21.05 8.37 7.17
N GLU A 168 21.64 9.57 7.08
CA GLU A 168 21.20 10.75 7.84
C GLU A 168 19.97 11.44 7.25
N TYR A 169 19.50 10.96 6.08
CA TYR A 169 18.32 11.52 5.41
C TYR A 169 16.98 11.01 5.99
N TYR A 170 17.00 10.01 6.86
CA TYR A 170 15.82 9.39 7.49
C TYR A 170 15.54 9.87 8.88
#